data_d0f6cef708cde3621916ceaf1757b5af
#
_entry.id   d0f6cef708cde3621916ceaf1757b5af
#
_cell.length_a   1.000
_cell.length_b   1.000
_cell.length_c   1.000
_cell.angle_alpha   90.00
_cell.angle_beta   90.00
_cell.angle_gamma   90.00
#
_symmetry.space_group_name_H-M   'P 1'
#
loop_
_entity.id
_entity.type
_entity.pdbx_description
1 polymer ?
#
loop_
_entity_poly.entity_id
_entity_poly.type
_entity_poly.pdbx_seq_one_letter_code
_entity_poly.pdbx_strand_id
1 'polypeptide(L)'
;MKSNRRLFGSRKAFVTVYMVFAMFTLVPMVGLAIDFSVLYNVKSRLQLACDAGVIGAGNLVQRSTDVTNPTTNALLNNAVLRFFNANFSPVPWRSTQLTYASSITQDGSTKVRTIFVNASYNVPMLFMRVLGINNSVVAAQAIAKLRFVNLMVVVDRSGSVQRTGSGTMTNPQIITTDLNQFVANSSTSIFADGRDVVGLLSFGADTYLDYAPQTHFQTSAPSIGTAISSINFGNNSTNTGEGLYQAWYQLVNLSQPGALNVIVLITDGRPSAFTANFAVTSSSHCVNRSFKSVLTSTVNDGSPWQFPPPATRPIIGLDNYQGTSAETDTLVSGSTGCAFAGNSQQVTQDVTAIPTTIGPQNNITGLFVPAQTTFASTSGYYSGGANATVPANVRYAAFNYAYNVAKAIRQDATYTPVIYCVGLNFDTSSYPNEEPLDADFLATLANDPNYSSSTAPSGVYQPGQTPGKYYNVGYSGLAAALQDIAGQILRLAAH
;
A
#
# COMPACT_ATOMS: atom_id res chain seq x y z
N MET A 1 105.27 14.34 -8.77
CA MET A 1 104.04 14.30 -9.55
C MET A 1 103.15 13.24 -8.95
N LYS A 2 102.08 13.68 -8.15
CA LYS A 2 101.05 12.74 -7.59
C LYS A 2 99.83 12.82 -8.48
N SER A 3 99.52 11.74 -9.14
CA SER A 3 98.33 11.57 -9.99
C SER A 3 97.06 11.45 -9.13
N ASN A 4 96.18 12.46 -9.23
CA ASN A 4 94.86 12.39 -8.68
C ASN A 4 93.95 11.46 -9.53
N ARG A 5 93.84 10.20 -9.21
CA ARG A 5 92.80 9.35 -9.73
C ARG A 5 91.43 9.72 -9.10
N ARG A 6 90.62 10.34 -9.93
CA ARG A 6 89.28 10.77 -9.63
C ARG A 6 88.37 9.50 -9.32
N LEU A 7 87.85 9.45 -8.15
CA LEU A 7 86.81 8.50 -7.73
C LEU A 7 85.46 8.78 -8.42
N PHE A 8 85.36 8.52 -9.70
CA PHE A 8 84.10 8.63 -10.45
C PHE A 8 83.32 7.31 -10.50
N GLY A 9 83.75 6.27 -9.78
CA GLY A 9 83.11 4.94 -9.80
C GLY A 9 81.93 4.75 -8.85
N SER A 10 81.80 5.57 -7.82
CA SER A 10 80.82 5.29 -6.74
C SER A 10 79.37 5.72 -7.06
N ARG A 11 79.17 6.71 -7.91
CA ARG A 11 77.80 7.19 -8.25
C ARG A 11 77.01 6.20 -9.13
N LYS A 12 77.68 5.53 -10.06
CA LYS A 12 77.02 4.51 -10.93
C LYS A 12 76.62 3.29 -10.17
N ALA A 13 77.45 2.82 -9.24
CA ALA A 13 77.13 1.70 -8.37
C ALA A 13 75.96 1.98 -7.44
N PHE A 14 75.87 3.19 -6.92
CA PHE A 14 74.77 3.65 -6.04
C PHE A 14 73.43 3.68 -6.78
N VAL A 15 73.40 4.25 -8.00
CA VAL A 15 72.23 4.31 -8.87
C VAL A 15 71.75 2.88 -9.23
N THR A 16 72.67 1.96 -9.49
CA THR A 16 72.30 0.56 -9.81
C THR A 16 71.67 -0.13 -8.60
N VAL A 17 72.17 0.10 -7.39
CA VAL A 17 71.58 -0.47 -6.14
C VAL A 17 70.17 0.11 -5.93
N TYR A 18 69.97 1.42 -6.12
CA TYR A 18 68.62 2.03 -6.05
C TYR A 18 67.70 1.49 -7.11
N MET A 19 68.16 1.32 -8.37
CA MET A 19 67.33 0.72 -9.43
C MET A 19 66.90 -0.70 -9.11
N VAL A 20 67.82 -1.52 -8.62
CA VAL A 20 67.53 -2.91 -8.21
C VAL A 20 66.49 -2.90 -7.05
N PHE A 21 66.69 -2.04 -6.06
CA PHE A 21 65.78 -1.94 -4.91
C PHE A 21 64.40 -1.41 -5.38
N ALA A 22 64.33 -0.43 -6.25
CA ALA A 22 63.11 0.07 -6.85
C ALA A 22 62.39 -1.02 -7.68
N MET A 23 63.13 -1.84 -8.45
CA MET A 23 62.53 -2.97 -9.16
C MET A 23 61.99 -4.02 -8.21
N PHE A 24 62.66 -4.36 -7.11
CA PHE A 24 62.20 -5.30 -6.13
C PHE A 24 60.97 -4.85 -5.33
N THR A 25 60.69 -3.54 -5.29
CA THR A 25 59.51 -2.98 -4.63
C THR A 25 58.38 -2.69 -5.64
N LEU A 26 58.68 -2.12 -6.78
CA LEU A 26 57.67 -1.69 -7.77
C LEU A 26 57.03 -2.91 -8.48
N VAL A 27 57.83 -3.92 -8.88
CA VAL A 27 57.28 -5.05 -9.62
C VAL A 27 56.30 -5.88 -8.78
N PRO A 28 56.60 -6.20 -7.51
CA PRO A 28 55.60 -6.86 -6.65
C PRO A 28 54.37 -6.01 -6.40
N MET A 29 54.50 -4.66 -6.22
CA MET A 29 53.35 -3.77 -6.02
C MET A 29 52.43 -3.74 -7.24
N VAL A 30 53.01 -3.64 -8.46
CA VAL A 30 52.22 -3.71 -9.68
C VAL A 30 51.56 -5.06 -9.87
N GLY A 31 52.30 -6.14 -9.55
CA GLY A 31 51.79 -7.51 -9.59
C GLY A 31 50.59 -7.71 -8.61
N LEU A 32 50.73 -7.21 -7.40
CA LEU A 32 49.67 -7.26 -6.40
C LEU A 32 48.42 -6.45 -6.87
N ALA A 33 48.62 -5.29 -7.47
CA ALA A 33 47.53 -4.47 -8.01
C ALA A 33 46.77 -5.20 -9.15
N ILE A 34 47.48 -5.95 -9.99
CA ILE A 34 46.89 -6.75 -11.07
C ILE A 34 46.06 -7.88 -10.46
N ASP A 35 46.61 -8.64 -9.53
CA ASP A 35 45.91 -9.78 -8.87
C ASP A 35 44.66 -9.26 -8.13
N PHE A 36 44.77 -8.09 -7.45
CA PHE A 36 43.64 -7.48 -6.75
C PHE A 36 42.56 -7.02 -7.72
N SER A 37 42.95 -6.45 -8.87
CA SER A 37 42.01 -6.05 -9.93
C SER A 37 41.24 -7.26 -10.49
N VAL A 38 41.90 -8.39 -10.68
CA VAL A 38 41.28 -9.62 -11.14
C VAL A 38 40.28 -10.14 -10.09
N LEU A 39 40.68 -10.20 -8.82
CA LEU A 39 39.80 -10.62 -7.72
C LEU A 39 38.56 -9.74 -7.62
N TYR A 40 38.73 -8.42 -7.70
CA TYR A 40 37.64 -7.45 -7.67
C TYR A 40 36.67 -7.64 -8.83
N ASN A 41 37.20 -7.82 -10.05
CA ASN A 41 36.36 -8.04 -11.24
C ASN A 41 35.56 -9.35 -11.12
N VAL A 42 36.19 -10.43 -10.66
CA VAL A 42 35.51 -11.72 -10.44
C VAL A 42 34.45 -11.59 -9.37
N LYS A 43 34.75 -10.90 -8.25
CA LYS A 43 33.79 -10.66 -7.17
C LYS A 43 32.58 -9.87 -7.67
N SER A 44 32.81 -8.80 -8.41
CA SER A 44 31.74 -7.97 -8.97
C SER A 44 30.82 -8.77 -9.90
N ARG A 45 31.40 -9.57 -10.79
CA ARG A 45 30.63 -10.45 -11.70
C ARG A 45 29.87 -11.54 -10.94
N LEU A 46 30.49 -12.12 -9.93
CA LEU A 46 29.87 -13.16 -9.12
C LEU A 46 28.69 -12.60 -8.31
N GLN A 47 28.85 -11.39 -7.76
CA GLN A 47 27.78 -10.69 -7.06
C GLN A 47 26.63 -10.38 -8.02
N LEU A 48 26.93 -9.80 -9.20
CA LEU A 48 25.91 -9.50 -10.20
C LEU A 48 25.13 -10.75 -10.62
N ALA A 49 25.81 -11.90 -10.75
CA ALA A 49 25.15 -13.17 -11.08
C ALA A 49 24.27 -13.69 -9.95
N CYS A 50 24.71 -13.56 -8.69
CA CYS A 50 23.88 -13.89 -7.53
C CYS A 50 22.62 -13.01 -7.49
N ASP A 51 22.76 -11.69 -7.66
CA ASP A 51 21.66 -10.75 -7.69
C ASP A 51 20.70 -11.04 -8.85
N ALA A 52 21.24 -11.32 -10.04
CA ALA A 52 20.42 -11.71 -11.20
C ALA A 52 19.65 -13.01 -10.97
N GLY A 53 20.25 -13.98 -10.30
CA GLY A 53 19.60 -15.24 -9.92
C GLY A 53 18.39 -15.01 -9.04
N VAL A 54 18.55 -14.20 -7.98
CA VAL A 54 17.48 -13.89 -7.01
C VAL A 54 16.37 -13.07 -7.63
N ILE A 55 16.74 -11.99 -8.33
CA ILE A 55 15.78 -11.05 -8.95
C ILE A 55 15.04 -11.72 -10.12
N GLY A 56 15.79 -12.39 -11.01
CA GLY A 56 15.20 -13.02 -12.18
C GLY A 56 14.23 -14.14 -11.86
N ALA A 57 14.52 -14.92 -10.81
CA ALA A 57 13.60 -15.96 -10.36
C ALA A 57 12.46 -15.43 -9.47
N GLY A 58 12.57 -14.21 -8.94
CA GLY A 58 11.63 -13.64 -7.99
C GLY A 58 10.18 -13.74 -8.47
N ASN A 59 9.90 -13.35 -9.70
CA ASN A 59 8.55 -13.44 -10.29
C ASN A 59 8.01 -14.88 -10.35
N LEU A 60 8.87 -15.86 -10.67
CA LEU A 60 8.44 -17.26 -10.73
C LEU A 60 8.14 -17.81 -9.33
N VAL A 61 9.02 -17.50 -8.36
CA VAL A 61 8.81 -17.86 -6.95
C VAL A 61 7.56 -17.19 -6.39
N GLN A 62 7.36 -15.94 -6.77
CA GLN A 62 6.20 -15.17 -6.32
C GLN A 62 4.88 -15.75 -6.87
N ARG A 63 4.84 -16.15 -8.14
CA ARG A 63 3.64 -16.74 -8.77
C ARG A 63 3.40 -18.21 -8.42
N SER A 64 4.36 -18.88 -7.80
CA SER A 64 4.19 -20.29 -7.41
C SER A 64 3.17 -20.40 -6.26
N THR A 65 2.22 -21.30 -6.37
CA THR A 65 1.23 -21.55 -5.32
C THR A 65 1.84 -22.19 -4.07
N ASP A 66 2.75 -23.14 -4.26
CA ASP A 66 3.39 -23.86 -3.15
C ASP A 66 4.89 -24.06 -3.42
N VAL A 67 5.71 -23.30 -2.70
CA VAL A 67 7.18 -23.45 -2.75
C VAL A 67 7.70 -24.52 -1.78
N THR A 68 6.84 -25.04 -0.91
CA THR A 68 7.23 -26.11 0.04
C THR A 68 7.17 -27.49 -0.59
N ASN A 69 6.44 -27.63 -1.71
CA ASN A 69 6.42 -28.86 -2.49
C ASN A 69 7.81 -29.13 -3.10
N PRO A 70 8.42 -30.30 -2.87
CA PRO A 70 9.79 -30.60 -3.32
C PRO A 70 9.99 -30.47 -4.83
N THR A 71 9.03 -30.90 -5.64
CA THR A 71 9.08 -30.83 -7.11
C THR A 71 9.07 -29.38 -7.59
N THR A 72 8.14 -28.57 -7.06
CA THR A 72 8.04 -27.14 -7.36
C THR A 72 9.29 -26.41 -6.93
N ASN A 73 9.79 -26.69 -5.73
CA ASN A 73 11.01 -26.09 -5.20
C ASN A 73 12.22 -26.37 -6.07
N ALA A 74 12.37 -27.63 -6.54
CA ALA A 74 13.45 -28.02 -7.44
C ALA A 74 13.39 -27.27 -8.79
N LEU A 75 12.18 -27.11 -9.37
CA LEU A 75 11.99 -26.34 -10.61
C LEU A 75 12.36 -24.86 -10.43
N LEU A 76 11.97 -24.27 -9.30
CA LEU A 76 12.27 -22.88 -8.97
C LEU A 76 13.78 -22.67 -8.74
N ASN A 77 14.46 -23.58 -8.02
CA ASN A 77 15.91 -23.52 -7.83
C ASN A 77 16.65 -23.67 -9.18
N ASN A 78 16.15 -24.50 -10.09
CA ASN A 78 16.69 -24.58 -11.46
C ASN A 78 16.50 -23.26 -12.23
N ALA A 79 15.41 -22.56 -12.03
CA ALA A 79 15.21 -21.23 -12.62
C ALA A 79 16.22 -20.22 -12.06
N VAL A 80 16.43 -20.19 -10.74
CA VAL A 80 17.48 -19.37 -10.10
C VAL A 80 18.84 -19.63 -10.73
N LEU A 81 19.21 -20.91 -10.89
CA LEU A 81 20.47 -21.32 -11.50
C LEU A 81 20.59 -20.84 -12.97
N ARG A 82 19.50 -20.87 -13.73
CA ARG A 82 19.50 -20.38 -15.13
C ARG A 82 19.79 -18.88 -15.20
N PHE A 83 19.16 -18.08 -14.35
CA PHE A 83 19.41 -16.64 -14.30
C PHE A 83 20.83 -16.34 -13.82
N PHE A 84 21.34 -17.08 -12.83
CA PHE A 84 22.71 -16.97 -12.38
C PHE A 84 23.69 -17.27 -13.53
N ASN A 85 23.55 -18.42 -14.21
CA ASN A 85 24.43 -18.84 -15.29
C ASN A 85 24.38 -17.89 -16.50
N ALA A 86 23.24 -17.28 -16.79
CA ALA A 86 23.10 -16.29 -17.85
C ALA A 86 23.93 -15.02 -17.60
N ASN A 87 24.19 -14.70 -16.33
CA ASN A 87 24.93 -13.51 -15.91
C ASN A 87 26.34 -13.80 -15.38
N PHE A 88 26.70 -15.05 -15.15
CA PHE A 88 28.04 -15.46 -14.80
C PHE A 88 28.71 -16.22 -15.95
N SER A 89 29.50 -15.51 -16.72
CA SER A 89 30.38 -16.14 -17.72
C SER A 89 31.71 -16.49 -17.05
N PRO A 90 32.09 -17.75 -16.98
CA PRO A 90 33.39 -18.14 -16.44
C PRO A 90 34.52 -17.42 -17.17
N VAL A 91 35.53 -16.96 -16.44
CA VAL A 91 36.71 -16.32 -17.05
C VAL A 91 37.42 -17.35 -17.92
N PRO A 92 37.55 -17.13 -19.25
CA PRO A 92 37.90 -18.21 -20.21
C PRO A 92 39.25 -18.84 -20.05
N TRP A 93 40.15 -18.23 -19.29
CA TRP A 93 41.56 -18.61 -19.25
C TRP A 93 41.99 -19.50 -18.07
N ARG A 94 41.05 -19.77 -17.14
CA ARG A 94 41.35 -20.64 -16.00
C ARG A 94 40.10 -21.27 -15.40
N SER A 95 39.78 -22.47 -15.83
CA SER A 95 38.69 -23.24 -15.23
C SER A 95 39.08 -23.68 -13.83
N THR A 96 38.48 -23.06 -12.85
CA THR A 96 38.55 -23.50 -11.46
C THR A 96 37.13 -23.55 -10.89
N GLN A 97 37.00 -24.37 -9.86
CA GLN A 97 35.70 -24.79 -9.35
C GLN A 97 34.81 -23.62 -8.96
N LEU A 98 33.68 -23.47 -9.66
CA LEU A 98 32.54 -22.71 -9.20
C LEU A 98 31.74 -23.57 -8.24
N THR A 99 31.57 -23.11 -7.01
CA THR A 99 30.62 -23.68 -6.07
C THR A 99 29.38 -22.81 -6.06
N TYR A 100 28.20 -23.40 -6.22
CA TYR A 100 26.93 -22.72 -6.26
C TYR A 100 25.92 -23.44 -5.36
N ALA A 101 25.16 -22.70 -4.58
CA ALA A 101 24.04 -23.20 -3.83
C ALA A 101 22.91 -22.19 -3.86
N SER A 102 21.68 -22.66 -4.00
CA SER A 102 20.47 -21.85 -3.84
C SER A 102 19.48 -22.57 -2.95
N SER A 103 18.69 -21.81 -2.23
CA SER A 103 17.57 -22.33 -1.47
C SER A 103 16.39 -21.37 -1.53
N ILE A 104 15.18 -21.94 -1.58
CA ILE A 104 13.92 -21.20 -1.52
C ILE A 104 13.16 -21.75 -0.33
N THR A 105 12.86 -20.88 0.62
CA THR A 105 12.15 -21.22 1.85
C THR A 105 10.93 -20.34 2.03
N GLN A 106 9.93 -20.83 2.75
CA GLN A 106 8.76 -20.07 3.16
C GLN A 106 8.63 -20.18 4.68
N ASP A 107 8.55 -19.04 5.34
CA ASP A 107 8.27 -18.99 6.78
C ASP A 107 6.85 -19.49 7.06
N GLY A 108 6.70 -20.32 8.09
CA GLY A 108 5.42 -20.94 8.42
C GLY A 108 4.37 -19.99 8.98
N SER A 109 4.80 -18.94 9.69
CA SER A 109 3.94 -17.96 10.36
C SER A 109 3.70 -16.72 9.51
N THR A 110 4.77 -16.10 9.03
CA THR A 110 4.69 -14.85 8.25
C THR A 110 4.40 -15.07 6.77
N LYS A 111 4.52 -16.33 6.30
CA LYS A 111 4.41 -16.69 4.87
C LYS A 111 5.42 -16.00 3.94
N VAL A 112 6.39 -15.27 4.50
CA VAL A 112 7.46 -14.64 3.72
C VAL A 112 8.28 -15.70 3.02
N ARG A 113 8.49 -15.56 1.72
CA ARG A 113 9.37 -16.42 0.93
C ARG A 113 10.73 -15.79 0.83
N THR A 114 11.76 -16.59 1.05
CA THR A 114 13.15 -16.14 0.94
C THR A 114 13.86 -16.95 -0.14
N ILE A 115 14.45 -16.26 -1.10
CA ILE A 115 15.37 -16.82 -2.07
C ILE A 115 16.76 -16.48 -1.59
N PHE A 116 17.58 -17.47 -1.40
CA PHE A 116 18.99 -17.32 -1.03
C PHE A 116 19.87 -17.95 -2.11
N VAL A 117 20.89 -17.22 -2.53
CA VAL A 117 21.92 -17.68 -3.46
C VAL A 117 23.27 -17.43 -2.84
N ASN A 118 24.13 -18.45 -2.85
CA ASN A 118 25.52 -18.35 -2.43
C ASN A 118 26.39 -18.98 -3.51
N ALA A 119 27.43 -18.28 -3.91
CA ALA A 119 28.39 -18.77 -4.88
C ALA A 119 29.82 -18.43 -4.47
N SER A 120 30.74 -19.31 -4.74
CA SER A 120 32.17 -19.04 -4.58
C SER A 120 32.95 -19.52 -5.78
N TYR A 121 33.99 -18.79 -6.11
CA TYR A 121 34.85 -19.06 -7.25
C TYR A 121 36.31 -19.03 -6.83
N ASN A 122 37.07 -20.07 -7.19
CA ASN A 122 38.49 -20.17 -6.87
C ASN A 122 39.31 -19.51 -7.98
N VAL A 123 39.91 -18.37 -7.68
CA VAL A 123 40.66 -17.55 -8.63
C VAL A 123 42.16 -17.85 -8.51
N PRO A 124 42.82 -18.33 -9.58
CA PRO A 124 44.26 -18.52 -9.55
C PRO A 124 44.97 -17.15 -9.60
N MET A 125 45.97 -16.98 -8.75
CA MET A 125 46.81 -15.80 -8.66
C MET A 125 47.88 -15.81 -9.72
N LEU A 126 48.21 -14.65 -10.25
CA LEU A 126 49.28 -14.48 -11.24
C LEU A 126 50.61 -14.16 -10.57
N PHE A 127 50.65 -13.12 -9.80
CA PHE A 127 51.88 -12.60 -9.18
C PHE A 127 52.06 -13.10 -7.74
N MET A 128 50.96 -13.24 -6.98
CA MET A 128 51.03 -13.75 -5.60
C MET A 128 51.51 -15.20 -5.53
N ARG A 129 51.52 -15.94 -6.62
CA ARG A 129 52.17 -17.28 -6.71
C ARG A 129 53.64 -17.24 -6.36
N VAL A 130 54.34 -16.16 -6.65
CA VAL A 130 55.77 -15.99 -6.28
C VAL A 130 55.93 -15.95 -4.76
N LEU A 131 54.89 -15.50 -4.05
CA LEU A 131 54.83 -15.48 -2.58
C LEU A 131 54.22 -16.77 -2.00
N GLY A 132 53.96 -17.78 -2.81
CA GLY A 132 53.39 -19.07 -2.38
C GLY A 132 51.85 -19.09 -2.35
N ILE A 133 51.17 -18.01 -2.70
CA ILE A 133 49.70 -17.94 -2.76
C ILE A 133 49.23 -18.28 -4.17
N ASN A 134 48.85 -19.52 -4.39
CA ASN A 134 48.49 -20.01 -5.72
C ASN A 134 47.08 -19.66 -6.15
N ASN A 135 46.14 -19.61 -5.20
CA ASN A 135 44.72 -19.38 -5.44
C ASN A 135 44.10 -18.52 -4.33
N SER A 136 43.05 -17.81 -4.64
CA SER A 136 42.22 -17.11 -3.67
C SER A 136 40.75 -17.39 -3.94
N VAL A 137 39.93 -17.62 -2.90
CA VAL A 137 38.49 -17.86 -3.01
C VAL A 137 37.77 -16.57 -2.92
N VAL A 138 36.96 -16.25 -3.93
CA VAL A 138 36.02 -15.12 -3.95
C VAL A 138 34.62 -15.66 -3.75
N ALA A 139 33.88 -15.13 -2.77
CA ALA A 139 32.51 -15.52 -2.50
C ALA A 139 31.57 -14.34 -2.66
N ALA A 140 30.35 -14.62 -3.09
CA ALA A 140 29.24 -13.66 -3.18
C ALA A 140 27.94 -14.34 -2.74
N GLN A 141 27.02 -13.54 -2.22
CA GLN A 141 25.70 -14.01 -1.82
C GLN A 141 24.65 -12.97 -2.14
N ALA A 142 23.43 -13.42 -2.41
CA ALA A 142 22.26 -12.57 -2.59
C ALA A 142 21.06 -13.18 -1.86
N ILE A 143 20.20 -12.30 -1.34
CA ILE A 143 18.97 -12.69 -0.65
C ILE A 143 17.85 -11.80 -1.20
N ALA A 144 16.72 -12.39 -1.59
CA ALA A 144 15.48 -11.69 -1.81
C ALA A 144 14.40 -12.23 -0.90
N LYS A 145 13.65 -11.32 -0.29
CA LYS A 145 12.46 -11.66 0.48
C LYS A 145 11.23 -11.24 -0.32
N LEU A 146 10.28 -12.14 -0.46
CA LEU A 146 9.05 -11.94 -1.19
C LEU A 146 7.88 -12.09 -0.23
N ARG A 147 7.04 -11.06 -0.15
CA ARG A 147 5.84 -11.06 0.67
C ARG A 147 4.62 -11.41 -0.17
N PHE A 148 3.64 -12.07 0.43
CA PHE A 148 2.30 -12.12 -0.13
C PHE A 148 1.66 -10.76 -0.06
N VAL A 149 0.72 -10.53 -0.93
CA VAL A 149 -0.08 -9.31 -0.93
C VAL A 149 -1.47 -9.62 -0.39
N ASN A 150 -1.90 -8.89 0.62
CA ASN A 150 -3.28 -8.83 1.07
C ASN A 150 -3.84 -7.49 0.62
N LEU A 151 -4.71 -7.51 -0.35
CA LEU A 151 -5.31 -6.32 -0.95
C LEU A 151 -6.78 -6.20 -0.57
N MET A 152 -7.16 -5.07 -0.02
CA MET A 152 -8.56 -4.63 0.08
C MET A 152 -8.79 -3.48 -0.89
N VAL A 153 -9.67 -3.69 -1.85
CA VAL A 153 -10.16 -2.64 -2.74
C VAL A 153 -11.42 -2.04 -2.12
N VAL A 154 -11.42 -0.72 -1.94
CA VAL A 154 -12.49 0.03 -1.28
C VAL A 154 -13.04 1.03 -2.28
N VAL A 155 -14.27 0.83 -2.71
CA VAL A 155 -14.89 1.57 -3.82
C VAL A 155 -16.02 2.43 -3.32
N ASP A 156 -15.94 3.70 -3.62
CA ASP A 156 -17.06 4.62 -3.45
C ASP A 156 -18.18 4.29 -4.44
N ARG A 157 -19.38 4.03 -3.91
CA ARG A 157 -20.60 3.80 -4.69
C ARG A 157 -21.65 4.87 -4.47
N SER A 158 -21.25 6.01 -3.92
CA SER A 158 -22.14 7.16 -3.67
C SER A 158 -22.80 7.66 -4.95
N GLY A 159 -23.85 8.46 -4.79
CA GLY A 159 -24.63 8.97 -5.92
C GLY A 159 -23.81 9.85 -6.88
N SER A 160 -22.75 10.49 -6.39
CA SER A 160 -21.84 11.29 -7.20
C SER A 160 -21.16 10.48 -8.31
N VAL A 161 -20.84 9.22 -8.05
CA VAL A 161 -20.20 8.32 -9.02
C VAL A 161 -21.10 8.00 -10.23
N GLN A 162 -22.43 8.10 -10.08
CA GLN A 162 -23.38 7.84 -11.18
C GLN A 162 -23.42 8.93 -12.25
N ARG A 163 -22.67 10.01 -12.12
CA ARG A 163 -22.63 11.07 -13.14
C ARG A 163 -22.26 10.48 -14.51
N THR A 164 -22.83 11.07 -15.56
CA THR A 164 -22.51 10.67 -16.92
C THR A 164 -21.04 10.87 -17.21
N GLY A 165 -20.34 9.80 -17.55
CA GLY A 165 -18.96 9.85 -17.96
C GLY A 165 -18.76 10.61 -19.26
N SER A 166 -17.55 11.03 -19.51
CA SER A 166 -17.12 11.54 -20.81
C SER A 166 -16.95 10.37 -21.77
N GLY A 167 -17.88 10.20 -22.71
CA GLY A 167 -17.78 9.19 -23.74
C GLY A 167 -18.95 8.19 -23.78
N THR A 168 -18.71 6.98 -24.30
CA THR A 168 -19.71 5.93 -24.47
C THR A 168 -20.00 5.11 -23.22
N MET A 169 -19.13 5.18 -22.19
CA MET A 169 -19.27 4.43 -20.94
C MET A 169 -19.69 5.37 -19.81
N THR A 170 -20.52 4.87 -18.90
CA THR A 170 -20.83 5.57 -17.65
C THR A 170 -19.66 5.44 -16.66
N ASN A 171 -19.54 6.33 -15.67
CA ASN A 171 -18.53 6.26 -14.66
C ASN A 171 -18.51 4.91 -13.89
N PRO A 172 -19.67 4.35 -13.46
CA PRO A 172 -19.73 3.00 -12.91
C PRO A 172 -19.13 1.92 -13.84
N GLN A 173 -19.41 2.00 -15.15
CA GLN A 173 -18.85 1.06 -16.11
C GLN A 173 -17.34 1.17 -16.25
N ILE A 174 -16.80 2.39 -16.20
CA ILE A 174 -15.34 2.61 -16.21
C ILE A 174 -14.72 1.97 -14.97
N ILE A 175 -15.24 2.28 -13.79
CA ILE A 175 -14.73 1.74 -12.52
C ILE A 175 -14.76 0.20 -12.53
N THR A 176 -15.89 -0.41 -12.90
CA THR A 176 -16.02 -1.88 -12.91
C THR A 176 -15.10 -2.53 -13.95
N THR A 177 -14.93 -1.90 -15.11
CA THR A 177 -14.02 -2.40 -16.16
C THR A 177 -12.57 -2.35 -15.72
N ASP A 178 -12.12 -1.22 -15.17
CA ASP A 178 -10.74 -1.01 -14.75
C ASP A 178 -10.39 -1.87 -13.53
N LEU A 179 -11.31 -2.04 -12.59
CA LEU A 179 -11.16 -2.95 -11.45
C LEU A 179 -11.06 -4.41 -11.90
N ASN A 180 -11.88 -4.82 -12.88
CA ASN A 180 -11.78 -6.17 -13.45
C ASN A 180 -10.41 -6.41 -14.08
N GLN A 181 -9.85 -5.43 -14.79
CA GLN A 181 -8.48 -5.52 -15.32
C GLN A 181 -7.42 -5.56 -14.22
N PHE A 182 -7.63 -4.81 -13.15
CA PHE A 182 -6.68 -4.69 -12.04
C PHE A 182 -6.57 -5.98 -11.22
N VAL A 183 -7.70 -6.62 -10.86
CA VAL A 183 -7.69 -7.76 -9.93
C VAL A 183 -8.27 -9.05 -10.51
N ALA A 184 -9.27 -9.01 -11.40
CA ALA A 184 -10.02 -10.18 -11.79
C ALA A 184 -9.47 -10.87 -13.06
N ASN A 185 -8.79 -10.15 -13.93
CA ASN A 185 -8.28 -10.70 -15.18
C ASN A 185 -6.93 -11.40 -14.96
N SER A 186 -6.93 -12.73 -15.08
CA SER A 186 -5.72 -13.56 -14.89
C SER A 186 -4.56 -13.24 -15.84
N SER A 187 -4.85 -12.61 -16.99
CA SER A 187 -3.83 -12.26 -17.98
C SER A 187 -3.17 -10.90 -17.74
N THR A 188 -3.88 -9.97 -17.11
CA THR A 188 -3.40 -8.58 -16.89
C THR A 188 -3.11 -8.27 -15.43
N SER A 189 -3.79 -8.93 -14.50
CA SER A 189 -3.58 -8.73 -13.08
C SER A 189 -2.19 -9.20 -12.64
N ILE A 190 -1.56 -8.41 -11.77
CA ILE A 190 -0.31 -8.81 -11.12
C ILE A 190 -0.53 -9.74 -9.93
N PHE A 191 -1.76 -9.76 -9.40
CA PHE A 191 -2.12 -10.59 -8.26
C PHE A 191 -2.36 -12.02 -8.71
N ALA A 192 -1.72 -12.96 -8.04
CA ALA A 192 -1.79 -14.38 -8.41
C ALA A 192 -2.86 -15.09 -7.60
N ASP A 193 -3.83 -15.64 -8.30
CA ASP A 193 -4.86 -16.52 -7.71
C ASP A 193 -4.20 -17.73 -7.02
N GLY A 194 -4.70 -18.09 -5.85
CA GLY A 194 -4.12 -19.15 -5.01
C GLY A 194 -2.90 -18.73 -4.16
N ARG A 195 -2.41 -17.49 -4.32
CA ARG A 195 -1.30 -16.96 -3.53
C ARG A 195 -1.67 -15.68 -2.79
N ASP A 196 -2.01 -14.63 -3.53
CA ASP A 196 -2.38 -13.35 -2.95
C ASP A 196 -3.82 -13.40 -2.44
N VAL A 197 -4.11 -12.55 -1.49
CA VAL A 197 -5.46 -12.40 -0.95
C VAL A 197 -6.05 -11.10 -1.48
N VAL A 198 -7.22 -11.17 -2.08
CA VAL A 198 -7.92 -9.99 -2.57
C VAL A 198 -9.33 -9.97 -2.03
N GLY A 199 -9.75 -8.83 -1.50
CA GLY A 199 -11.10 -8.53 -1.06
C GLY A 199 -11.62 -7.26 -1.71
N LEU A 200 -12.94 -7.14 -1.77
CA LEU A 200 -13.65 -5.99 -2.33
C LEU A 200 -14.70 -5.49 -1.34
N LEU A 201 -14.71 -4.20 -1.16
CA LEU A 201 -15.65 -3.51 -0.30
C LEU A 201 -16.15 -2.27 -1.02
N SER A 202 -17.45 -2.02 -0.98
CA SER A 202 -18.01 -0.78 -1.47
C SER A 202 -18.68 -0.01 -0.33
N PHE A 203 -18.66 1.32 -0.41
CA PHE A 203 -19.24 2.18 0.60
C PHE A 203 -20.03 3.35 -0.01
N GLY A 204 -21.06 3.74 0.71
CA GLY A 204 -21.86 4.95 0.52
C GLY A 204 -22.16 5.49 1.91
N ALA A 205 -23.43 5.61 2.30
CA ALA A 205 -23.80 5.76 3.72
C ALA A 205 -23.38 4.49 4.48
N ASP A 206 -23.75 3.34 3.92
CA ASP A 206 -23.39 2.02 4.42
C ASP A 206 -22.16 1.45 3.71
N THR A 207 -21.58 0.46 4.34
CA THR A 207 -20.42 -0.29 3.82
C THR A 207 -20.82 -1.74 3.57
N TYR A 208 -20.46 -2.25 2.40
CA TYR A 208 -20.75 -3.61 1.96
C TYR A 208 -19.45 -4.36 1.70
N LEU A 209 -19.33 -5.55 2.31
CA LEU A 209 -18.28 -6.49 1.96
C LEU A 209 -18.76 -7.28 0.74
N ASP A 210 -18.51 -6.73 -0.45
CA ASP A 210 -18.97 -7.33 -1.71
C ASP A 210 -18.25 -8.65 -2.01
N TYR A 211 -17.00 -8.75 -1.55
CA TYR A 211 -16.20 -9.96 -1.69
C TYR A 211 -15.25 -10.12 -0.50
N ALA A 212 -15.46 -11.17 0.28
CA ALA A 212 -14.60 -11.47 1.41
C ALA A 212 -13.17 -11.80 0.94
N PRO A 213 -12.11 -11.28 1.63
CA PRO A 213 -10.75 -11.50 1.19
C PRO A 213 -10.37 -12.98 1.23
N GLN A 214 -9.95 -13.52 0.10
CA GLN A 214 -9.52 -14.91 -0.06
C GLN A 214 -8.48 -15.09 -1.17
N THR A 215 -7.80 -16.25 -1.17
CA THR A 215 -6.71 -16.53 -2.10
C THR A 215 -7.17 -16.96 -3.49
N HIS A 216 -8.33 -17.63 -3.61
CA HIS A 216 -8.87 -18.08 -4.90
C HIS A 216 -9.92 -17.12 -5.45
N PHE A 217 -9.53 -15.84 -5.52
CA PHE A 217 -10.46 -14.75 -5.85
C PHE A 217 -10.87 -14.70 -7.32
N GLN A 218 -10.08 -15.26 -8.26
CA GLN A 218 -10.42 -15.32 -9.69
C GLN A 218 -11.19 -16.59 -10.05
N THR A 219 -10.90 -17.70 -9.37
CA THR A 219 -11.43 -19.03 -9.70
C THR A 219 -12.57 -19.48 -8.79
N SER A 220 -12.85 -18.79 -7.69
CA SER A 220 -13.98 -19.09 -6.82
C SER A 220 -15.33 -18.84 -7.48
N ALA A 221 -16.40 -19.39 -6.92
CA ALA A 221 -17.77 -19.11 -7.33
C ALA A 221 -18.60 -18.58 -6.14
N PRO A 222 -19.04 -17.29 -6.15
CA PRO A 222 -18.76 -16.28 -7.19
C PRO A 222 -17.30 -15.82 -7.20
N SER A 223 -16.81 -15.39 -8.37
CA SER A 223 -15.48 -14.77 -8.48
C SER A 223 -15.52 -13.29 -8.08
N ILE A 224 -14.34 -12.72 -7.82
CA ILE A 224 -14.25 -11.27 -7.55
C ILE A 224 -14.75 -10.44 -8.73
N GLY A 225 -14.56 -10.91 -9.97
CA GLY A 225 -15.09 -10.23 -11.16
C GLY A 225 -16.62 -10.18 -11.17
N THR A 226 -17.27 -11.23 -10.70
CA THR A 226 -18.72 -11.23 -10.50
C THR A 226 -19.15 -10.21 -9.44
N ALA A 227 -18.43 -10.15 -8.32
CA ALA A 227 -18.71 -9.20 -7.26
C ALA A 227 -18.53 -7.75 -7.73
N ILE A 228 -17.44 -7.45 -8.44
CA ILE A 228 -17.20 -6.12 -9.04
C ILE A 228 -18.35 -5.70 -9.94
N SER A 229 -18.82 -6.62 -10.80
CA SER A 229 -19.92 -6.33 -11.74
C SER A 229 -21.27 -6.17 -11.03
N SER A 230 -21.40 -6.62 -9.80
CA SER A 230 -22.62 -6.56 -8.99
C SER A 230 -22.69 -5.34 -8.06
N ILE A 231 -21.65 -4.49 -8.02
CA ILE A 231 -21.68 -3.27 -7.21
C ILE A 231 -22.86 -2.39 -7.62
N ASN A 232 -23.74 -2.11 -6.66
CA ASN A 232 -24.88 -1.23 -6.87
C ASN A 232 -24.49 0.20 -6.53
N PHE A 233 -24.19 0.99 -7.55
CA PHE A 233 -23.89 2.42 -7.41
C PHE A 233 -25.17 3.24 -7.19
N GLY A 234 -25.05 4.41 -6.54
CA GLY A 234 -26.16 5.35 -6.33
C GLY A 234 -26.63 5.50 -4.89
N ASN A 235 -25.83 5.09 -3.92
CA ASN A 235 -26.09 5.35 -2.50
C ASN A 235 -25.89 6.85 -2.19
N ASN A 236 -26.70 7.41 -1.27
CA ASN A 236 -26.85 8.86 -1.13
C ASN A 236 -25.76 9.59 -0.33
N SER A 237 -24.75 8.90 0.21
CA SER A 237 -23.74 9.52 1.09
C SER A 237 -22.38 8.87 0.94
N THR A 238 -21.36 9.47 1.54
CA THR A 238 -19.95 9.05 1.43
C THR A 238 -19.35 8.88 2.82
N ASN A 239 -19.37 7.65 3.35
CA ASN A 239 -18.82 7.27 4.65
C ASN A 239 -17.43 6.65 4.51
N THR A 240 -16.46 7.46 4.08
CA THR A 240 -15.08 7.04 3.82
C THR A 240 -14.41 6.41 5.05
N GLY A 241 -14.72 6.94 6.25
CA GLY A 241 -14.15 6.43 7.49
C GLY A 241 -14.53 4.99 7.76
N GLU A 242 -15.80 4.63 7.56
CA GLU A 242 -16.28 3.27 7.73
C GLU A 242 -15.70 2.34 6.66
N GLY A 243 -15.63 2.79 5.40
CA GLY A 243 -15.01 2.03 4.32
C GLY A 243 -13.56 1.64 4.63
N LEU A 244 -12.75 2.60 5.08
CA LEU A 244 -11.37 2.36 5.49
C LEU A 244 -11.28 1.42 6.71
N TYR A 245 -12.16 1.64 7.70
CA TYR A 245 -12.16 0.81 8.90
C TYR A 245 -12.48 -0.65 8.60
N GLN A 246 -13.53 -0.89 7.81
CA GLN A 246 -13.93 -2.25 7.46
C GLN A 246 -12.85 -2.96 6.63
N ALA A 247 -12.17 -2.25 5.75
CA ALA A 247 -11.03 -2.79 5.01
C ALA A 247 -9.87 -3.20 5.94
N TRP A 248 -9.53 -2.33 6.90
CA TRP A 248 -8.52 -2.64 7.91
C TRP A 248 -8.92 -3.84 8.77
N TYR A 249 -10.20 -3.89 9.20
CA TYR A 249 -10.77 -5.02 9.93
C TYR A 249 -10.57 -6.34 9.18
N GLN A 250 -10.88 -6.36 7.88
CA GLN A 250 -10.67 -7.56 7.07
C GLN A 250 -9.19 -7.98 7.02
N LEU A 251 -8.26 -7.04 6.85
CA LEU A 251 -6.83 -7.34 6.85
C LEU A 251 -6.34 -7.91 8.18
N VAL A 252 -6.82 -7.38 9.30
CA VAL A 252 -6.47 -7.89 10.64
C VAL A 252 -7.02 -9.30 10.85
N ASN A 253 -8.26 -9.57 10.42
CA ASN A 253 -8.86 -10.89 10.53
C ASN A 253 -8.13 -11.98 9.75
N LEU A 254 -7.41 -11.62 8.67
CA LEU A 254 -6.54 -12.57 7.97
C LEU A 254 -5.38 -13.06 8.84
N SER A 255 -5.02 -12.33 9.91
CA SER A 255 -3.94 -12.68 10.83
C SER A 255 -2.60 -12.95 10.13
N GLN A 256 -2.26 -12.14 9.13
CA GLN A 256 -1.04 -12.26 8.31
C GLN A 256 -0.16 -11.02 8.44
N PRO A 257 0.53 -10.80 9.56
CA PRO A 257 1.34 -9.61 9.79
C PRO A 257 2.60 -9.54 8.90
N GLY A 258 3.05 -10.67 8.36
CA GLY A 258 4.21 -10.72 7.46
C GLY A 258 3.88 -10.43 6.00
N ALA A 259 2.61 -10.40 5.63
CA ALA A 259 2.17 -10.02 4.29
C ALA A 259 2.32 -8.52 4.04
N LEU A 260 2.35 -8.13 2.78
CA LEU A 260 2.18 -6.73 2.40
C LEU A 260 0.68 -6.42 2.41
N ASN A 261 0.20 -5.75 3.46
CA ASN A 261 -1.19 -5.37 3.60
C ASN A 261 -1.44 -4.04 2.89
N VAL A 262 -2.40 -4.00 1.99
CA VAL A 262 -2.68 -2.86 1.12
C VAL A 262 -4.17 -2.54 1.11
N ILE A 263 -4.50 -1.26 1.22
CA ILE A 263 -5.84 -0.73 1.01
C ILE A 263 -5.78 0.23 -0.18
N VAL A 264 -6.62 0.00 -1.19
CA VAL A 264 -6.78 0.90 -2.32
C VAL A 264 -8.16 1.54 -2.22
N LEU A 265 -8.20 2.80 -1.82
CA LEU A 265 -9.41 3.60 -1.73
C LEU A 265 -9.64 4.34 -3.05
N ILE A 266 -10.83 4.17 -3.65
CA ILE A 266 -11.25 4.84 -4.88
C ILE A 266 -12.51 5.63 -4.56
N THR A 267 -12.48 6.96 -4.72
CA THR A 267 -13.60 7.86 -4.41
C THR A 267 -13.58 9.08 -5.31
N ASP A 268 -14.75 9.64 -5.60
CA ASP A 268 -14.91 10.91 -6.31
C ASP A 268 -15.42 12.04 -5.41
N GLY A 269 -15.67 11.74 -4.13
CA GLY A 269 -16.34 12.64 -3.22
C GLY A 269 -15.61 12.94 -1.92
N ARG A 270 -16.17 13.92 -1.21
CA ARG A 270 -15.78 14.27 0.15
C ARG A 270 -16.60 13.47 1.15
N PRO A 271 -16.06 13.11 2.32
CA PRO A 271 -16.85 12.47 3.37
C PRO A 271 -18.07 13.32 3.73
N SER A 272 -19.23 12.69 3.72
CA SER A 272 -20.51 13.31 4.07
C SER A 272 -21.24 12.58 5.18
N ALA A 273 -20.73 11.43 5.60
CA ALA A 273 -21.34 10.59 6.60
C ALA A 273 -20.30 9.97 7.52
N PHE A 274 -20.74 9.61 8.73
CA PHE A 274 -19.93 8.86 9.69
C PHE A 274 -20.80 7.93 10.54
N THR A 275 -20.22 6.82 10.95
CA THR A 275 -20.87 5.83 11.82
C THR A 275 -20.60 6.15 13.30
N ALA A 276 -21.62 6.11 14.13
CA ALA A 276 -21.46 6.31 15.57
C ALA A 276 -22.57 5.62 16.38
N ASN A 277 -22.34 5.49 17.69
CA ASN A 277 -23.39 5.20 18.65
C ASN A 277 -24.04 6.51 19.10
N PHE A 278 -25.31 6.67 18.78
CA PHE A 278 -26.07 7.86 19.14
C PHE A 278 -26.85 7.64 20.41
N ALA A 279 -26.76 8.58 21.35
CA ALA A 279 -27.63 8.63 22.53
C ALA A 279 -28.79 9.58 22.24
N VAL A 280 -29.99 9.12 22.47
CA VAL A 280 -31.20 9.95 22.35
C VAL A 280 -31.47 10.66 23.66
N THR A 281 -31.52 11.96 23.63
CA THR A 281 -31.57 12.79 24.85
C THR A 281 -32.99 12.99 25.41
N SER A 282 -34.00 12.96 24.64
CA SER A 282 -35.43 12.80 25.00
C SER A 282 -36.32 13.08 23.82
N SER A 283 -37.09 12.15 23.38
CA SER A 283 -38.20 12.42 22.47
C SER A 283 -39.35 11.51 22.76
N SER A 284 -40.52 11.90 22.30
CA SER A 284 -41.71 11.03 22.32
C SER A 284 -41.53 9.76 21.48
N HIS A 285 -40.50 9.66 20.67
CA HIS A 285 -40.27 8.57 19.72
C HIS A 285 -39.16 7.63 20.15
N CYS A 286 -38.19 8.08 20.95
CA CYS A 286 -37.04 7.29 21.39
C CYS A 286 -36.71 7.60 22.85
N VAL A 287 -37.06 6.75 23.75
CA VAL A 287 -36.74 6.95 25.17
C VAL A 287 -35.55 6.11 25.59
N ASN A 288 -34.48 6.76 26.05
CA ASN A 288 -33.31 6.17 26.72
C ASN A 288 -32.61 5.03 26.00
N ARG A 289 -32.37 5.12 24.72
CA ARG A 289 -31.62 4.11 23.98
C ARG A 289 -30.39 4.72 23.32
N SER A 290 -29.26 4.04 23.43
CA SER A 290 -28.14 4.24 22.51
C SER A 290 -28.33 3.30 21.33
N PHE A 291 -28.13 3.77 20.15
CA PHE A 291 -28.21 2.95 18.94
C PHE A 291 -27.09 3.34 17.98
N LYS A 292 -26.72 2.41 17.17
CA LYS A 292 -25.71 2.60 16.15
C LYS A 292 -26.36 2.98 14.84
N SER A 293 -25.83 4.00 14.21
CA SER A 293 -26.33 4.49 12.94
C SER A 293 -25.28 5.30 12.20
N VAL A 294 -25.61 5.73 11.00
CA VAL A 294 -24.81 6.59 10.17
C VAL A 294 -25.47 7.97 10.11
N LEU A 295 -24.81 9.00 10.60
CA LEU A 295 -25.27 10.37 10.46
C LEU A 295 -24.74 10.96 9.16
N THR A 296 -25.64 11.50 8.34
CA THR A 296 -25.35 11.99 7.00
C THR A 296 -25.67 13.47 6.86
N SER A 297 -24.84 14.18 6.09
CA SER A 297 -25.10 15.56 5.65
C SER A 297 -24.78 15.67 4.18
N THR A 298 -25.80 15.88 3.36
CA THR A 298 -25.61 16.12 1.92
C THR A 298 -25.94 17.54 1.54
N VAL A 299 -25.46 17.95 0.35
CA VAL A 299 -25.48 19.33 -0.14
C VAL A 299 -26.52 19.52 -1.24
N ASN A 300 -27.36 18.54 -1.49
CA ASN A 300 -28.21 18.51 -2.68
C ASN A 300 -29.50 19.34 -2.52
N ASP A 301 -29.39 20.67 -2.40
CA ASP A 301 -30.50 21.63 -2.34
C ASP A 301 -30.63 22.50 -3.61
N GLY A 302 -29.85 22.17 -4.66
CA GLY A 302 -29.82 22.95 -5.91
C GLY A 302 -29.00 24.23 -5.86
N SER A 303 -28.36 24.52 -4.73
CA SER A 303 -27.48 25.69 -4.59
C SER A 303 -26.05 25.36 -4.99
N PRO A 304 -25.24 26.33 -5.44
CA PRO A 304 -23.83 26.13 -5.69
C PRO A 304 -23.10 25.55 -4.47
N TRP A 305 -22.18 24.61 -4.70
CA TRP A 305 -21.47 23.97 -3.61
C TRP A 305 -20.60 24.95 -2.83
N GLN A 306 -20.63 24.84 -1.50
CA GLN A 306 -19.80 25.62 -0.57
C GLN A 306 -19.26 24.70 0.54
N PHE A 307 -17.98 24.86 0.90
CA PHE A 307 -17.41 24.17 2.03
C PHE A 307 -16.76 25.20 2.98
N PRO A 308 -17.11 25.18 4.27
CA PRO A 308 -18.11 24.33 4.91
C PRO A 308 -19.54 24.65 4.41
N PRO A 309 -20.45 23.66 4.40
CA PRO A 309 -21.83 23.92 4.00
C PRO A 309 -22.48 24.94 4.92
N PRO A 310 -23.34 25.83 4.39
CA PRO A 310 -24.04 26.81 5.21
C PRO A 310 -24.92 26.14 6.28
N ALA A 311 -25.12 26.83 7.41
CA ALA A 311 -25.88 26.31 8.54
C ALA A 311 -27.36 25.97 8.21
N THR A 312 -27.88 26.50 7.11
CA THR A 312 -29.26 26.28 6.65
C THR A 312 -29.48 25.08 5.76
N ARG A 313 -28.41 24.36 5.39
CA ARG A 313 -28.52 23.17 4.53
C ARG A 313 -29.07 21.98 5.28
N PRO A 314 -29.87 21.11 4.65
CA PRO A 314 -30.47 19.98 5.33
C PRO A 314 -29.47 18.95 5.76
N ILE A 315 -29.66 18.40 6.95
CA ILE A 315 -29.08 17.16 7.40
C ILE A 315 -29.97 16.04 6.88
N ILE A 316 -29.45 15.08 6.12
CA ILE A 316 -30.30 14.06 5.49
C ILE A 316 -30.76 13.01 6.47
N GLY A 317 -30.16 12.93 7.64
CA GLY A 317 -30.69 12.09 8.67
C GLY A 317 -29.81 10.90 9.03
N LEU A 318 -30.34 10.04 9.84
CA LEU A 318 -29.72 8.80 10.24
C LEU A 318 -30.08 7.73 9.21
N ASP A 319 -29.06 7.07 8.67
CA ASP A 319 -29.23 5.95 7.77
C ASP A 319 -28.96 4.63 8.50
N ASN A 320 -29.56 3.55 8.01
CA ASN A 320 -29.38 2.25 8.61
C ASN A 320 -27.94 1.79 8.41
N TYR A 321 -27.38 1.17 9.46
CA TYR A 321 -26.11 0.50 9.35
C TYR A 321 -26.31 -0.93 8.85
N GLN A 322 -25.62 -1.32 7.80
CA GLN A 322 -25.72 -2.68 7.28
C GLN A 322 -24.99 -3.69 8.16
N GLY A 323 -25.66 -4.78 8.48
CA GLY A 323 -25.02 -5.96 9.06
C GLY A 323 -25.69 -6.54 10.28
N THR A 324 -26.71 -5.89 10.85
CA THR A 324 -27.52 -6.51 11.90
C THR A 324 -28.99 -6.20 11.68
N SER A 325 -29.72 -7.21 11.24
CA SER A 325 -31.17 -7.15 11.10
C SER A 325 -31.90 -6.78 12.40
N ALA A 326 -31.27 -6.87 13.54
CA ALA A 326 -31.86 -6.58 14.85
C ALA A 326 -31.85 -5.09 15.24
N GLU A 327 -30.94 -4.28 14.70
CA GLU A 327 -30.87 -2.83 15.00
C GLU A 327 -31.69 -1.99 14.04
N THR A 328 -31.88 -2.43 12.80
CA THR A 328 -32.68 -1.74 11.80
C THR A 328 -34.18 -1.80 12.09
N ASP A 329 -34.67 -2.90 12.58
CA ASP A 329 -36.11 -3.11 12.84
C ASP A 329 -36.65 -2.28 14.01
N THR A 330 -35.78 -1.94 14.98
CA THR A 330 -36.19 -1.11 16.14
C THR A 330 -36.23 0.36 15.86
N LEU A 331 -35.57 0.83 14.79
CA LEU A 331 -35.49 2.23 14.42
C LEU A 331 -36.60 2.66 13.45
N VAL A 332 -37.21 1.74 12.74
CA VAL A 332 -38.08 2.00 11.58
C VAL A 332 -39.58 1.77 11.84
N SER A 333 -39.97 1.03 12.85
CA SER A 333 -41.41 0.75 13.07
C SER A 333 -42.07 1.79 13.95
N GLY A 334 -42.89 2.60 13.35
CA GLY A 334 -43.70 3.62 13.99
C GLY A 334 -44.63 3.01 15.07
N SER A 335 -44.61 3.51 16.20
CA SER A 335 -45.39 3.57 17.40
C SER A 335 -44.64 3.25 18.69
N THR A 336 -43.53 2.58 18.66
CA THR A 336 -42.70 2.29 19.85
C THR A 336 -41.19 2.40 19.59
N GLY A 337 -40.73 2.70 18.39
CA GLY A 337 -39.33 2.83 17.99
C GLY A 337 -38.94 4.27 17.64
N CYS A 338 -37.63 4.52 17.55
CA CYS A 338 -37.10 5.76 17.02
C CYS A 338 -37.46 5.86 15.55
N ALA A 339 -38.33 6.79 15.19
CA ALA A 339 -38.76 6.98 13.80
C ALA A 339 -37.76 7.89 13.06
N PHE A 340 -36.80 7.27 12.38
CA PHE A 340 -35.81 8.01 11.57
C PHE A 340 -36.02 7.87 10.06
N ALA A 341 -37.13 7.29 9.65
CA ALA A 341 -37.40 7.06 8.24
C ALA A 341 -37.56 8.38 7.46
N GLY A 342 -36.50 8.80 6.83
CA GLY A 342 -36.56 9.71 5.68
C GLY A 342 -36.98 11.18 5.94
N ASN A 343 -37.07 11.64 7.17
CA ASN A 343 -37.47 12.99 7.46
C ASN A 343 -36.41 13.75 8.25
N SER A 344 -35.69 14.64 7.58
CA SER A 344 -34.62 15.48 8.13
C SER A 344 -35.01 16.27 9.40
N GLN A 345 -36.28 16.51 9.62
CA GLN A 345 -36.74 17.22 10.80
C GLN A 345 -36.79 16.38 12.06
N GLN A 346 -36.95 15.06 11.96
CA GLN A 346 -37.02 14.19 13.12
C GLN A 346 -35.63 13.89 13.72
N VAL A 347 -34.61 13.84 12.91
CA VAL A 347 -33.21 13.69 13.37
C VAL A 347 -32.79 14.87 14.25
N THR A 348 -33.18 16.07 13.93
CA THR A 348 -32.84 17.25 14.69
C THR A 348 -33.51 17.33 16.06
N GLN A 349 -34.59 16.58 16.28
CA GLN A 349 -35.27 16.47 17.56
C GLN A 349 -34.67 15.43 18.50
N ASP A 350 -34.19 14.32 17.94
CA ASP A 350 -33.79 13.15 18.73
C ASP A 350 -32.27 13.07 18.93
N VAL A 351 -31.48 13.51 17.96
CA VAL A 351 -30.03 13.56 18.03
C VAL A 351 -29.55 15.02 17.92
N THR A 352 -29.29 15.63 19.07
CA THR A 352 -28.86 17.05 19.10
C THR A 352 -27.36 17.22 19.17
N ALA A 353 -26.61 16.17 19.51
CA ALA A 353 -25.17 16.23 19.66
C ALA A 353 -24.47 15.14 18.87
N ILE A 354 -23.34 15.51 18.26
CA ILE A 354 -22.41 14.56 17.69
C ILE A 354 -21.79 13.78 18.84
N PRO A 355 -21.82 12.41 18.79
CA PRO A 355 -21.30 11.60 19.86
C PRO A 355 -19.81 11.86 20.10
N THR A 356 -19.38 11.77 21.36
CA THR A 356 -17.97 11.90 21.73
C THR A 356 -17.13 10.69 21.29
N THR A 357 -17.81 9.58 20.96
CA THR A 357 -17.18 8.35 20.47
C THR A 357 -17.75 8.01 19.12
N ILE A 358 -16.95 8.09 18.08
CA ILE A 358 -17.26 7.46 16.80
C ILE A 358 -16.56 6.12 16.77
N GLY A 359 -17.21 5.17 16.26
CA GLY A 359 -16.57 3.90 16.08
C GLY A 359 -17.46 2.94 15.33
N PRO A 360 -16.81 2.03 14.65
CA PRO A 360 -17.49 1.00 13.91
C PRO A 360 -18.17 0.03 14.85
N GLN A 361 -19.03 -0.75 14.28
CA GLN A 361 -19.90 -1.66 14.99
C GLN A 361 -19.18 -2.80 15.69
N ASN A 362 -18.18 -3.34 15.06
CA ASN A 362 -17.45 -4.45 15.62
C ASN A 362 -16.21 -3.91 16.33
N ASN A 363 -16.33 -3.69 17.63
CA ASN A 363 -15.16 -3.45 18.46
C ASN A 363 -14.26 -4.68 18.40
N ILE A 364 -13.31 -4.65 17.49
CA ILE A 364 -12.20 -5.58 17.60
C ILE A 364 -11.31 -5.03 18.69
N THR A 365 -11.08 -5.87 19.69
CA THR A 365 -10.13 -5.59 20.75
C THR A 365 -8.78 -5.23 20.11
N GLY A 366 -8.38 -3.96 20.19
CA GLY A 366 -7.12 -3.46 19.65
C GLY A 366 -7.22 -2.55 18.42
N LEU A 367 -8.34 -2.53 17.69
CA LEU A 367 -8.59 -1.61 16.59
C LEU A 367 -9.54 -0.48 17.01
N PHE A 368 -9.16 0.25 18.00
CA PHE A 368 -9.96 1.33 18.51
C PHE A 368 -9.59 2.64 17.82
N VAL A 369 -10.55 3.24 17.13
CA VAL A 369 -10.44 4.65 16.78
C VAL A 369 -10.65 5.42 18.07
N PRO A 370 -9.68 6.19 18.56
CA PRO A 370 -9.77 6.84 19.85
C PRO A 370 -11.06 7.63 19.97
N ALA A 371 -11.75 7.49 21.11
CA ALA A 371 -12.86 8.36 21.43
C ALA A 371 -12.39 9.81 21.31
N GLN A 372 -13.02 10.57 20.44
CA GLN A 372 -12.79 12.00 20.39
C GLN A 372 -13.77 12.67 21.31
N THR A 373 -13.27 13.36 22.30
CA THR A 373 -14.10 14.10 23.25
C THR A 373 -14.82 15.28 22.61
N THR A 374 -14.45 15.65 21.39
CA THR A 374 -15.18 16.62 20.56
C THR A 374 -14.77 16.43 19.11
N PHE A 375 -15.66 15.90 18.25
CA PHE A 375 -15.44 15.79 16.80
C PHE A 375 -15.09 17.08 16.17
N ALA A 376 -15.46 18.04 16.83
CA ALA A 376 -15.56 19.36 16.32
C ALA A 376 -14.41 20.25 16.70
N SER A 377 -13.56 19.95 17.64
CA SER A 377 -12.83 21.08 18.14
C SER A 377 -11.32 21.03 18.16
N THR A 378 -10.62 19.92 18.23
CA THR A 378 -9.21 20.13 18.58
C THR A 378 -8.17 19.17 18.07
N SER A 379 -8.52 18.05 17.49
CA SER A 379 -7.51 17.06 17.07
C SER A 379 -7.79 16.33 15.78
N GLY A 380 -8.75 16.83 15.01
CA GLY A 380 -9.10 16.31 13.70
C GLY A 380 -8.55 17.17 12.57
N TYR A 381 -8.86 16.78 11.36
CA TYR A 381 -8.53 17.50 10.14
C TYR A 381 -9.23 18.88 10.07
N TYR A 382 -10.44 18.96 10.59
CA TYR A 382 -11.20 20.19 10.74
C TYR A 382 -11.67 20.40 12.17
N SER A 383 -11.87 21.67 12.55
CA SER A 383 -12.50 22.05 13.82
C SER A 383 -13.90 22.59 13.59
N GLY A 384 -14.85 22.16 14.39
CA GLY A 384 -16.25 22.59 14.32
C GLY A 384 -16.95 22.47 15.68
N GLY A 385 -18.27 22.62 15.75
CA GLY A 385 -19.07 22.45 16.97
C GLY A 385 -19.61 21.04 17.16
N ALA A 386 -20.03 20.69 18.37
CA ALA A 386 -20.61 19.40 18.69
C ALA A 386 -22.12 19.28 18.35
N ASN A 387 -22.74 20.36 17.87
CA ASN A 387 -24.16 20.35 17.57
C ASN A 387 -24.44 19.58 16.27
N ALA A 388 -25.13 18.44 16.38
CA ALA A 388 -25.50 17.58 15.25
C ALA A 388 -26.53 18.21 14.30
N THR A 389 -27.21 19.28 14.71
CA THR A 389 -28.17 19.98 13.88
C THR A 389 -27.50 20.97 12.89
N VAL A 390 -26.20 21.17 12.98
CA VAL A 390 -25.43 22.05 12.09
C VAL A 390 -24.73 21.18 11.03
N PRO A 391 -25.10 21.28 9.75
CA PRO A 391 -24.54 20.47 8.67
C PRO A 391 -23.03 20.51 8.56
N ALA A 392 -22.42 21.68 8.79
CA ALA A 392 -20.98 21.84 8.80
C ALA A 392 -20.30 20.96 9.88
N ASN A 393 -20.88 20.83 11.06
CA ASN A 393 -20.33 19.99 12.12
C ASN A 393 -20.38 18.51 11.74
N VAL A 394 -21.48 18.07 11.12
CA VAL A 394 -21.62 16.68 10.63
C VAL A 394 -20.56 16.38 9.58
N ARG A 395 -20.32 17.32 8.66
CA ARG A 395 -19.26 17.20 7.64
C ARG A 395 -17.89 17.13 8.27
N TYR A 396 -17.57 18.02 9.19
CA TYR A 396 -16.29 17.99 9.90
C TYR A 396 -16.08 16.67 10.68
N ALA A 397 -17.16 16.17 11.30
CA ALA A 397 -17.11 14.88 11.97
C ALA A 397 -16.81 13.72 10.99
N ALA A 398 -17.40 13.74 9.80
CA ALA A 398 -17.14 12.75 8.76
C ALA A 398 -15.68 12.77 8.27
N PHE A 399 -15.14 13.99 8.02
CA PHE A 399 -13.73 14.16 7.68
C PHE A 399 -12.79 13.67 8.81
N ASN A 400 -13.08 14.08 10.04
CA ASN A 400 -12.29 13.72 11.21
C ASN A 400 -12.33 12.21 11.47
N TYR A 401 -13.48 11.57 11.24
CA TYR A 401 -13.62 10.13 11.32
C TYR A 401 -12.69 9.41 10.32
N ALA A 402 -12.79 9.76 9.05
CA ALA A 402 -11.95 9.17 8.01
C ALA A 402 -10.44 9.43 8.27
N TYR A 403 -10.08 10.65 8.69
CA TYR A 403 -8.72 11.00 9.07
C TYR A 403 -8.18 10.14 10.22
N ASN A 404 -8.97 9.98 11.29
CA ASN A 404 -8.53 9.24 12.47
C ASN A 404 -8.42 7.74 12.20
N VAL A 405 -9.34 7.19 11.40
CA VAL A 405 -9.24 5.81 10.94
C VAL A 405 -7.98 5.61 10.11
N ALA A 406 -7.74 6.45 9.11
CA ALA A 406 -6.53 6.36 8.29
C ALA A 406 -5.26 6.51 9.12
N LYS A 407 -5.26 7.43 10.10
CA LYS A 407 -4.14 7.57 11.04
C LYS A 407 -3.91 6.30 11.85
N ALA A 408 -4.96 5.68 12.40
CA ALA A 408 -4.87 4.44 13.16
C ALA A 408 -4.32 3.29 12.29
N ILE A 409 -4.77 3.17 11.04
CA ILE A 409 -4.27 2.20 10.07
C ILE A 409 -2.77 2.39 9.83
N ARG A 410 -2.33 3.60 9.57
CA ARG A 410 -0.92 3.91 9.29
C ARG A 410 0.00 3.76 10.51
N GLN A 411 -0.56 3.82 11.72
CA GLN A 411 0.15 3.61 12.98
C GLN A 411 0.13 2.16 13.45
N ASP A 412 -0.57 1.26 12.76
CA ASP A 412 -0.59 -0.16 13.07
C ASP A 412 0.79 -0.79 12.80
N ALA A 413 1.56 -0.99 13.86
CA ALA A 413 2.90 -1.55 13.78
C ALA A 413 2.90 -3.07 13.52
N THR A 414 1.77 -3.75 13.69
CA THR A 414 1.65 -5.20 13.49
C THR A 414 1.44 -5.56 12.03
N TYR A 415 0.47 -4.92 11.39
CA TYR A 415 0.09 -5.23 10.00
C TYR A 415 0.66 -4.24 9.00
N THR A 416 1.12 -3.07 9.45
CA THR A 416 1.74 -2.00 8.66
C THR A 416 1.04 -1.73 7.32
N PRO A 417 -0.28 -1.48 7.30
CA PRO A 417 -1.00 -1.36 6.04
C PRO A 417 -0.58 -0.11 5.27
N VAL A 418 -0.49 -0.24 3.95
CA VAL A 418 -0.26 0.88 3.03
C VAL A 418 -1.59 1.32 2.45
N ILE A 419 -1.89 2.62 2.49
CA ILE A 419 -3.11 3.19 1.90
C ILE A 419 -2.74 3.89 0.60
N TYR A 420 -3.33 3.45 -0.51
CA TYR A 420 -3.36 4.16 -1.77
C TYR A 420 -4.72 4.83 -1.93
N CYS A 421 -4.74 6.13 -2.21
CA CYS A 421 -5.97 6.87 -2.48
C CYS A 421 -6.02 7.28 -3.94
N VAL A 422 -7.08 6.89 -4.65
CA VAL A 422 -7.37 7.33 -6.01
C VAL A 422 -8.57 8.27 -5.96
N GLY A 423 -8.32 9.54 -6.17
CA GLY A 423 -9.35 10.56 -6.28
C GLY A 423 -9.79 10.72 -7.73
N LEU A 424 -11.06 10.42 -8.00
CA LEU A 424 -11.66 10.51 -9.32
C LEU A 424 -12.21 11.93 -9.53
N ASN A 425 -11.39 12.77 -10.15
CA ASN A 425 -11.76 14.14 -10.42
C ASN A 425 -12.77 14.25 -11.56
N PHE A 426 -13.73 15.16 -11.44
CA PHE A 426 -14.74 15.43 -12.46
C PHE A 426 -14.82 16.92 -12.77
N ASP A 427 -15.41 17.25 -13.92
CA ASP A 427 -15.59 18.62 -14.33
C ASP A 427 -16.68 19.33 -13.50
N THR A 428 -16.25 20.14 -12.56
CA THR A 428 -17.14 20.93 -11.70
C THR A 428 -17.94 21.99 -12.46
N SER A 429 -17.51 22.40 -13.67
CA SER A 429 -18.26 23.34 -14.49
C SER A 429 -19.55 22.73 -15.02
N SER A 430 -19.54 21.42 -15.27
CA SER A 430 -20.72 20.65 -15.67
C SER A 430 -21.63 20.29 -14.49
N TYR A 431 -21.09 20.34 -13.27
CA TYR A 431 -21.80 19.97 -12.05
C TYR A 431 -21.56 21.00 -10.92
N PRO A 432 -22.07 22.25 -11.07
CA PRO A 432 -21.74 23.34 -10.16
C PRO A 432 -22.27 23.14 -8.73
N ASN A 433 -23.27 22.27 -8.57
CA ASN A 433 -23.89 21.98 -7.27
C ASN A 433 -23.21 20.77 -6.56
N GLU A 434 -22.25 20.15 -7.19
CA GLU A 434 -21.54 19.00 -6.64
C GLU A 434 -20.26 19.41 -5.93
N GLU A 435 -19.86 18.60 -4.98
CA GLU A 435 -18.65 18.85 -4.20
C GLU A 435 -17.41 18.50 -5.02
N PRO A 436 -16.46 19.43 -5.16
CA PRO A 436 -15.18 19.09 -5.78
C PRO A 436 -14.39 18.12 -4.91
N LEU A 437 -13.56 17.30 -5.56
CA LEU A 437 -12.63 16.41 -4.89
C LEU A 437 -11.70 17.20 -3.95
N ASP A 438 -11.47 16.67 -2.75
CA ASP A 438 -10.51 17.24 -1.80
C ASP A 438 -9.17 16.48 -1.90
N ALA A 439 -8.28 16.99 -2.74
CA ALA A 439 -6.97 16.39 -2.99
C ALA A 439 -6.08 16.38 -1.75
N ASP A 440 -6.08 17.45 -0.96
CA ASP A 440 -5.30 17.58 0.27
C ASP A 440 -5.73 16.53 1.30
N PHE A 441 -7.03 16.33 1.42
CA PHE A 441 -7.59 15.33 2.31
C PHE A 441 -7.20 13.91 1.91
N LEU A 442 -7.37 13.54 0.64
CA LEU A 442 -7.02 12.21 0.16
C LEU A 442 -5.51 11.92 0.24
N ALA A 443 -4.68 12.91 -0.04
CA ALA A 443 -3.24 12.81 0.15
C ALA A 443 -2.87 12.62 1.63
N THR A 444 -3.62 13.27 2.54
CA THR A 444 -3.46 13.08 3.98
C THR A 444 -3.88 11.67 4.42
N LEU A 445 -4.96 11.11 3.88
CA LEU A 445 -5.36 9.72 4.16
C LEU A 445 -4.27 8.73 3.73
N ALA A 446 -3.70 8.95 2.55
CA ALA A 446 -2.61 8.13 2.02
C ALA A 446 -1.27 8.33 2.75
N ASN A 447 -1.09 9.45 3.45
CA ASN A 447 0.22 9.87 4.00
C ASN A 447 1.29 9.99 2.90
N ASP A 448 0.96 10.69 1.81
CA ASP A 448 1.84 10.78 0.63
C ASP A 448 3.03 11.71 0.89
N PRO A 449 4.27 11.21 0.93
CA PRO A 449 5.47 12.01 1.17
C PRO A 449 5.84 12.93 -0.01
N ASN A 450 5.28 12.68 -1.20
CA ASN A 450 5.59 13.44 -2.40
C ASN A 450 4.51 14.49 -2.74
N TYR A 451 3.42 14.51 -1.99
CA TYR A 451 2.36 15.48 -2.19
C TYR A 451 2.72 16.81 -1.56
N SER A 452 2.67 17.86 -2.36
CA SER A 452 2.86 19.23 -1.90
C SER A 452 1.57 20.02 -2.10
N SER A 453 1.05 20.60 -1.03
CA SER A 453 -0.08 21.50 -1.07
C SER A 453 0.33 22.87 -0.55
N SER A 454 -0.20 23.94 -1.19
CA SER A 454 -0.09 25.31 -0.69
C SER A 454 -1.19 25.67 0.29
N THR A 455 -2.23 24.84 0.41
CA THR A 455 -3.47 25.11 1.15
C THR A 455 -3.74 24.14 2.28
N ALA A 456 -3.06 22.99 2.31
CA ALA A 456 -3.27 21.99 3.36
C ALA A 456 -2.89 22.53 4.75
N PRO A 457 -3.67 22.16 5.77
CA PRO A 457 -3.20 22.28 7.15
C PRO A 457 -1.84 21.60 7.29
N SER A 458 -0.97 22.15 8.10
CA SER A 458 0.38 21.60 8.33
C SER A 458 0.29 20.11 8.64
N GLY A 459 0.83 19.25 7.75
CA GLY A 459 1.00 17.85 8.04
C GLY A 459 0.22 16.85 7.17
N VAL A 460 0.14 17.07 5.87
CA VAL A 460 -0.32 16.03 4.91
C VAL A 460 0.54 14.77 5.11
N TYR A 461 1.85 14.93 5.12
CA TYR A 461 2.77 13.83 5.42
C TYR A 461 3.21 13.83 6.88
N GLN A 462 3.04 12.69 7.55
CA GLN A 462 3.46 12.45 8.92
C GLN A 462 4.63 11.47 8.94
N PRO A 463 5.87 11.92 9.19
CA PRO A 463 7.02 11.05 9.36
C PRO A 463 6.79 10.04 10.49
N GLY A 464 7.16 8.79 10.30
CA GLY A 464 6.98 7.73 11.30
C GLY A 464 5.64 6.97 11.19
N GLN A 465 4.77 7.34 10.26
CA GLN A 465 3.60 6.56 9.87
C GLN A 465 3.85 5.90 8.52
N THR A 466 3.18 4.78 8.24
CA THR A 466 3.31 4.07 6.96
C THR A 466 2.98 5.02 5.80
N PRO A 467 3.90 5.26 4.86
CA PRO A 467 3.65 6.10 3.71
C PRO A 467 2.88 5.34 2.63
N GLY A 468 2.00 6.02 1.96
CA GLY A 468 1.30 5.56 0.77
C GLY A 468 1.38 6.58 -0.36
N LYS A 469 0.41 6.60 -1.26
CA LYS A 469 0.40 7.56 -2.37
C LYS A 469 -1.03 7.95 -2.76
N TYR A 470 -1.17 9.20 -3.13
CA TYR A 470 -2.40 9.76 -3.68
C TYR A 470 -2.29 9.93 -5.20
N TYR A 471 -3.37 9.64 -5.90
CA TYR A 471 -3.54 9.84 -7.33
C TYR A 471 -4.74 10.72 -7.60
N ASN A 472 -4.51 11.86 -8.24
CA ASN A 472 -5.56 12.74 -8.72
C ASN A 472 -5.77 12.49 -10.21
N VAL A 473 -6.81 11.78 -10.57
CA VAL A 473 -7.07 11.38 -11.94
C VAL A 473 -8.53 11.59 -12.31
N GLY A 474 -8.80 11.85 -13.58
CA GLY A 474 -10.17 11.72 -14.10
C GLY A 474 -10.54 10.23 -14.25
N TYR A 475 -11.81 9.94 -14.47
CA TYR A 475 -12.27 8.55 -14.66
C TYR A 475 -11.50 7.81 -15.76
N SER A 476 -11.17 8.46 -16.86
CA SER A 476 -10.35 7.89 -17.93
C SER A 476 -8.90 7.56 -17.53
N GLY A 477 -8.42 8.14 -16.44
CA GLY A 477 -7.07 7.90 -15.91
C GLY A 477 -7.00 6.79 -14.86
N LEU A 478 -8.14 6.21 -14.46
CA LEU A 478 -8.21 5.21 -13.39
C LEU A 478 -7.36 3.98 -13.69
N ALA A 479 -7.46 3.43 -14.91
CA ALA A 479 -6.66 2.27 -15.31
C ALA A 479 -5.15 2.51 -15.16
N ALA A 480 -4.65 3.68 -15.56
CA ALA A 480 -3.24 4.03 -15.44
C ALA A 480 -2.79 4.17 -13.97
N ALA A 481 -3.63 4.77 -13.12
CA ALA A 481 -3.38 4.88 -11.69
C ALA A 481 -3.30 3.48 -11.03
N LEU A 482 -4.24 2.60 -11.35
CA LEU A 482 -4.25 1.23 -10.84
C LEU A 482 -3.03 0.42 -11.30
N GLN A 483 -2.56 0.61 -12.54
CA GLN A 483 -1.33 -0.01 -13.04
C GLN A 483 -0.08 0.49 -12.31
N ASP A 484 0.00 1.80 -12.00
CA ASP A 484 1.12 2.33 -11.21
C ASP A 484 1.09 1.79 -9.78
N ILE A 485 -0.09 1.73 -9.15
CA ILE A 485 -0.28 1.10 -7.83
C ILE A 485 0.20 -0.35 -7.86
N ALA A 486 -0.20 -1.12 -8.89
CA ALA A 486 0.26 -2.48 -9.09
C ALA A 486 1.79 -2.57 -9.13
N GLY A 487 2.44 -1.70 -9.90
CA GLY A 487 3.90 -1.63 -9.98
C GLY A 487 4.56 -1.28 -8.65
N GLN A 488 3.95 -0.41 -7.83
CA GLN A 488 4.46 -0.09 -6.51
C GLN A 488 4.29 -1.23 -5.52
N ILE A 489 3.14 -1.91 -5.53
CA ILE A 489 2.88 -3.10 -4.71
C ILE A 489 3.92 -4.18 -5.01
N LEU A 490 4.22 -4.45 -6.29
CA LEU A 490 5.26 -5.41 -6.67
C LEU A 490 6.64 -5.04 -6.12
N ARG A 491 7.01 -3.75 -6.17
CA ARG A 491 8.28 -3.28 -5.61
C ARG A 491 8.33 -3.47 -4.10
N LEU A 492 7.26 -3.12 -3.38
CA LEU A 492 7.19 -3.27 -1.93
C LEU A 492 7.14 -4.74 -1.50
N ALA A 493 6.52 -5.62 -2.28
CA ALA A 493 6.48 -7.05 -2.00
C ALA A 493 7.83 -7.74 -2.20
N ALA A 494 8.76 -7.13 -2.97
CA ALA A 494 10.09 -7.64 -3.26
C ALA A 494 11.17 -7.14 -2.26
N HIS A 495 10.81 -6.31 -1.31
CA HIS A 495 11.67 -5.79 -0.23
C HIS A 495 11.25 -6.35 1.12
#